data_4d9a4980217cb7c8ff1ea80d3157b586
#
_entry.id   4d9a4980217cb7c8ff1ea80d3157b586
#
_cell.length_a   1.000
_cell.length_b   1.000
_cell.length_c   1.000
_cell.angle_alpha   90.00
_cell.angle_beta   90.00
_cell.angle_gamma   90.00
#
_symmetry.space_group_name_H-M   'P 1'
#
loop_
_entity.id
_entity.type
_entity.pdbx_description
1 polymer ?
#
loop_
_entity_poly.entity_id
_entity_poly.type
_entity_poly.pdbx_seq_one_letter_code
_entity_poly.pdbx_strand_id
1 'polypeptide(L)'
;MEERRRIRLERLLDEFDRLGIGRQINYGRLHLYSIITHSTAIEGSTVTVEENTVMFDNGLPPIGRSVTEQLMNLDLKRAYEAAEEVAAARTEITLPLLKAFSSLVMRNIGALYRTLHGEYDEAKGDLRLQNVSAERGGRSYLSWEKVEPRTNDFIAWLNERLANIDSMAAPDIYDVSFEAHFRLVTIHPWSDGNGRVARLVMNLVQMEGGVVPMAVRSDHKVQYIEALRESQEAGTSERFCGFMADELIDALSQTVEEYERDAERDVPWLNDDGPNVPTPQVTSQVTPQVRRLLAALGSKELDARELRSMLGLSDAKSFRQLYLRRAIDAGLVEMTIPDKPRSRNQRYRLTGLGMKVNETLG
;
A
#
# COMPACT_ATOMS: atom_id res chain seq x y z
N MET A 1 -15.01 18.46 8.53
CA MET A 1 -14.20 19.10 7.42
C MET A 1 -14.79 20.47 7.10
N GLU A 2 -13.94 21.46 6.87
CA GLU A 2 -14.36 22.79 6.43
C GLU A 2 -15.03 22.74 5.06
N GLU A 3 -16.10 23.53 4.83
CA GLU A 3 -16.95 23.49 3.64
C GLU A 3 -16.17 23.61 2.32
N ARG A 4 -15.16 24.49 2.27
CA ARG A 4 -14.32 24.67 1.07
C ARG A 4 -13.51 23.42 0.72
N ARG A 5 -12.98 22.71 1.73
CA ARG A 5 -12.27 21.44 1.53
C ARG A 5 -13.21 20.34 1.08
N ARG A 6 -14.41 20.31 1.68
CA ARG A 6 -15.47 19.35 1.34
C ARG A 6 -15.83 19.42 -0.15
N ILE A 7 -16.17 20.60 -0.65
CA ILE A 7 -16.52 20.82 -2.06
C ILE A 7 -15.37 20.41 -2.99
N ARG A 8 -14.12 20.76 -2.62
CA ARG A 8 -12.94 20.40 -3.43
C ARG A 8 -12.72 18.88 -3.46
N LEU A 9 -12.89 18.22 -2.33
CA LEU A 9 -12.73 16.77 -2.21
C LEU A 9 -13.80 16.03 -3.02
N GLU A 10 -15.08 16.41 -2.88
CA GLU A 10 -16.18 15.81 -3.63
C GLU A 10 -15.92 15.90 -5.15
N ARG A 11 -15.53 17.07 -5.65
CA ARG A 11 -15.17 17.25 -7.05
C ARG A 11 -14.02 16.35 -7.50
N LEU A 12 -12.99 16.19 -6.71
CA LEU A 12 -11.84 15.33 -7.03
C LEU A 12 -12.20 13.85 -7.03
N LEU A 13 -13.07 13.42 -6.11
CA LEU A 13 -13.58 12.05 -6.08
C LEU A 13 -14.44 11.75 -7.30
N ASP A 14 -15.33 12.67 -7.68
CA ASP A 14 -16.13 12.54 -8.91
C ASP A 14 -15.23 12.42 -10.16
N GLU A 15 -14.16 13.22 -10.23
CA GLU A 15 -13.21 13.19 -11.32
C GLU A 15 -12.39 11.90 -11.36
N PHE A 16 -11.93 11.44 -10.20
CA PHE A 16 -11.26 10.15 -10.03
C PHE A 16 -12.11 8.98 -10.53
N ASP A 17 -13.39 8.99 -10.18
CA ASP A 17 -14.35 7.95 -10.61
C ASP A 17 -14.68 8.08 -12.12
N ARG A 18 -14.84 9.30 -12.64
CA ARG A 18 -15.09 9.58 -14.05
C ARG A 18 -13.94 9.08 -14.92
N LEU A 19 -12.71 9.30 -14.50
CA LEU A 19 -11.49 8.84 -15.19
C LEU A 19 -11.27 7.33 -15.03
N GLY A 20 -12.02 6.65 -14.15
CA GLY A 20 -11.90 5.21 -13.91
C GLY A 20 -10.57 4.80 -13.28
N ILE A 21 -9.91 5.72 -12.56
CA ILE A 21 -8.56 5.50 -11.99
C ILE A 21 -8.55 4.26 -11.09
N GLY A 22 -9.50 4.16 -10.16
CA GLY A 22 -9.62 3.03 -9.23
C GLY A 22 -9.93 1.68 -9.89
N ARG A 23 -10.40 1.68 -11.15
CA ARG A 23 -10.73 0.47 -11.91
C ARG A 23 -9.56 -0.06 -12.73
N GLN A 24 -8.43 0.62 -12.71
CA GLN A 24 -7.27 0.20 -13.49
C GLN A 24 -6.65 -1.08 -12.93
N ILE A 25 -6.14 -1.90 -13.84
CA ILE A 25 -5.48 -3.16 -13.47
C ILE A 25 -4.32 -2.86 -12.52
N ASN A 26 -4.32 -3.51 -11.36
CA ASN A 26 -3.33 -3.36 -10.29
C ASN A 26 -3.35 -2.02 -9.51
N TYR A 27 -4.25 -1.06 -9.79
CA TYR A 27 -4.28 0.19 -9.05
C TYR A 27 -4.36 -0.04 -7.54
N GLY A 28 -5.36 -0.79 -7.06
CA GLY A 28 -5.54 -1.08 -5.62
C GLY A 28 -4.30 -1.69 -4.98
N ARG A 29 -3.66 -2.65 -5.66
CA ARG A 29 -2.44 -3.30 -5.16
C ARG A 29 -1.26 -2.33 -5.06
N LEU A 30 -0.99 -1.56 -6.11
CA LEU A 30 0.13 -0.62 -6.13
C LEU A 30 -0.10 0.54 -5.16
N HIS A 31 -1.34 0.99 -5.06
CA HIS A 31 -1.73 2.01 -4.10
C HIS A 31 -1.54 1.54 -2.65
N LEU A 32 -1.94 0.29 -2.33
CA LEU A 32 -1.68 -0.31 -1.03
C LEU A 32 -0.17 -0.39 -0.73
N TYR A 33 0.65 -0.76 -1.71
CA TYR A 33 2.11 -0.82 -1.53
C TYR A 33 2.70 0.57 -1.25
N SER A 34 2.17 1.60 -1.89
CA SER A 34 2.51 3.00 -1.60
C SER A 34 2.13 3.39 -0.16
N ILE A 35 0.91 3.07 0.28
CA ILE A 35 0.44 3.32 1.66
C ILE A 35 1.38 2.66 2.67
N ILE A 36 1.72 1.39 2.48
CA ILE A 36 2.63 0.64 3.37
C ILE A 36 4.00 1.31 3.41
N THR A 37 4.54 1.63 2.25
CA THR A 37 5.87 2.24 2.12
C THR A 37 5.95 3.58 2.84
N HIS A 38 5.01 4.48 2.59
CA HIS A 38 4.96 5.77 3.28
C HIS A 38 4.76 5.61 4.78
N SER A 39 3.87 4.69 5.20
CA SER A 39 3.62 4.43 6.61
C SER A 39 4.85 3.92 7.36
N THR A 40 5.66 3.05 6.75
CA THR A 40 6.89 2.55 7.36
C THR A 40 8.03 3.57 7.27
N ALA A 41 8.07 4.40 6.21
CA ALA A 41 9.05 5.46 6.06
C ALA A 41 8.89 6.58 7.12
N ILE A 42 7.67 6.87 7.56
CA ILE A 42 7.41 7.75 8.71
C ILE A 42 8.12 7.21 9.97
N GLU A 43 8.19 5.90 10.13
CA GLU A 43 8.86 5.23 11.27
C GLU A 43 10.37 5.00 11.02
N GLY A 44 10.90 5.44 9.89
CA GLY A 44 12.33 5.43 9.58
C GLY A 44 12.78 4.32 8.60
N SER A 45 11.87 3.57 8.00
CA SER A 45 12.22 2.66 6.89
C SER A 45 12.70 3.47 5.68
N THR A 46 13.72 2.96 5.01
CA THR A 46 14.27 3.54 3.77
C THR A 46 13.93 2.72 2.54
N VAL A 47 13.11 1.66 2.69
CA VAL A 47 12.63 0.83 1.58
C VAL A 47 11.71 1.66 0.69
N THR A 48 11.95 1.63 -0.63
CA THR A 48 11.15 2.39 -1.60
C THR A 48 9.91 1.61 -2.06
N VAL A 49 8.99 2.29 -2.75
CA VAL A 49 7.78 1.64 -3.32
C VAL A 49 8.16 0.55 -4.32
N GLU A 50 9.17 0.79 -5.17
CA GLU A 50 9.66 -0.17 -6.15
C GLU A 50 10.28 -1.39 -5.47
N GLU A 51 11.10 -1.18 -4.43
CA GLU A 51 11.69 -2.25 -3.64
C GLU A 51 10.62 -3.08 -2.93
N ASN A 52 9.61 -2.44 -2.34
CA ASN A 52 8.47 -3.12 -1.74
C ASN A 52 7.65 -3.89 -2.77
N THR A 53 7.42 -3.33 -3.96
CA THR A 53 6.72 -4.03 -5.04
C THR A 53 7.45 -5.31 -5.42
N VAL A 54 8.77 -5.26 -5.59
CA VAL A 54 9.58 -6.45 -5.90
C VAL A 54 9.57 -7.45 -4.73
N MET A 55 9.67 -6.97 -3.50
CA MET A 55 9.67 -7.83 -2.31
C MET A 55 8.30 -8.50 -2.11
N PHE A 56 7.22 -7.77 -2.27
CA PHE A 56 5.87 -8.29 -2.04
C PHE A 56 5.37 -9.22 -3.14
N ASP A 57 5.71 -8.93 -4.41
CA ASP A 57 5.26 -9.73 -5.55
C ASP A 57 6.17 -10.94 -5.82
N ASN A 58 7.47 -10.79 -5.61
CA ASN A 58 8.45 -11.79 -6.01
C ASN A 58 9.17 -12.47 -4.83
N GLY A 59 8.98 -11.98 -3.60
CA GLY A 59 9.70 -12.48 -2.43
C GLY A 59 11.20 -12.16 -2.44
N LEU A 60 11.64 -11.17 -3.25
CA LEU A 60 13.05 -10.80 -3.37
C LEU A 60 13.35 -9.65 -2.41
N PRO A 61 14.22 -9.87 -1.41
CA PRO A 61 14.56 -8.83 -0.45
C PRO A 61 15.35 -7.68 -1.12
N PRO A 62 15.09 -6.42 -0.75
CA PRO A 62 15.83 -5.28 -1.25
C PRO A 62 17.28 -5.32 -0.76
N ILE A 63 18.22 -5.01 -1.66
CA ILE A 63 19.66 -5.02 -1.38
C ILE A 63 20.02 -3.76 -0.58
N GLY A 64 20.82 -3.92 0.49
CA GLY A 64 21.33 -2.81 1.29
C GLY A 64 20.33 -2.24 2.32
N ARG A 65 19.14 -2.85 2.45
CA ARG A 65 18.18 -2.52 3.52
C ARG A 65 18.35 -3.45 4.71
N SER A 66 18.15 -2.95 5.92
CA SER A 66 18.22 -3.78 7.12
C SER A 66 17.08 -4.81 7.15
N VAL A 67 17.31 -5.94 7.82
CA VAL A 67 16.28 -6.97 8.01
C VAL A 67 15.07 -6.39 8.77
N THR A 68 15.31 -5.50 9.74
CA THR A 68 14.24 -4.84 10.50
C THR A 68 13.32 -4.02 9.60
N GLU A 69 13.88 -3.23 8.66
CA GLU A 69 13.07 -2.45 7.70
C GLU A 69 12.25 -3.36 6.79
N GLN A 70 12.85 -4.45 6.30
CA GLN A 70 12.15 -5.42 5.45
C GLN A 70 11.00 -6.10 6.21
N LEU A 71 11.25 -6.55 7.44
CA LEU A 71 10.23 -7.16 8.30
C LEU A 71 9.12 -6.19 8.67
N MET A 72 9.45 -4.91 8.96
CA MET A 72 8.47 -3.86 9.22
C MET A 72 7.48 -3.70 8.06
N ASN A 73 7.96 -3.71 6.82
CA ASN A 73 7.11 -3.61 5.63
C ASN A 73 6.27 -4.87 5.40
N LEU A 74 6.86 -6.07 5.58
CA LEU A 74 6.15 -7.34 5.44
C LEU A 74 5.08 -7.53 6.52
N ASP A 75 5.36 -7.14 7.75
CA ASP A 75 4.41 -7.21 8.86
C ASP A 75 3.25 -6.25 8.64
N LEU A 76 3.52 -5.01 8.23
CA LEU A 76 2.48 -4.04 7.91
C LEU A 76 1.62 -4.48 6.72
N LYS A 77 2.20 -5.11 5.69
CA LYS A 77 1.45 -5.69 4.58
C LYS A 77 0.43 -6.72 5.08
N ARG A 78 0.84 -7.66 5.93
CA ARG A 78 -0.07 -8.66 6.51
C ARG A 78 -1.16 -8.02 7.36
N ALA A 79 -0.83 -6.94 8.08
CA ALA A 79 -1.81 -6.20 8.87
C ALA A 79 -2.86 -5.53 7.97
N TYR A 80 -2.47 -4.99 6.81
CA TYR A 80 -3.41 -4.44 5.82
C TYR A 80 -4.27 -5.52 5.16
N GLU A 81 -3.72 -6.68 4.81
CA GLU A 81 -4.49 -7.81 4.30
C GLU A 81 -5.59 -8.24 5.29
N ALA A 82 -5.25 -8.32 6.58
CA ALA A 82 -6.23 -8.62 7.63
C ALA A 82 -7.27 -7.48 7.80
N ALA A 83 -6.86 -6.22 7.66
CA ALA A 83 -7.77 -5.08 7.75
C ALA A 83 -8.75 -5.04 6.56
N GLU A 84 -8.32 -5.40 5.35
CA GLU A 84 -9.20 -5.55 4.18
C GLU A 84 -10.27 -6.63 4.42
N GLU A 85 -9.89 -7.78 5.00
CA GLU A 85 -10.84 -8.85 5.35
C GLU A 85 -11.86 -8.38 6.40
N VAL A 86 -11.41 -7.66 7.44
CA VAL A 86 -12.24 -7.09 8.51
C VAL A 86 -13.23 -6.07 7.94
N ALA A 87 -12.76 -5.15 7.09
CA ALA A 87 -13.59 -4.14 6.45
C ALA A 87 -14.64 -4.76 5.52
N ALA A 88 -14.23 -5.74 4.69
CA ALA A 88 -15.14 -6.45 3.78
C ALA A 88 -16.22 -7.23 4.52
N ALA A 89 -15.88 -7.84 5.66
CA ALA A 89 -16.81 -8.57 6.52
C ALA A 89 -17.61 -7.66 7.47
N ARG A 90 -17.28 -6.37 7.54
CA ARG A 90 -17.86 -5.40 8.51
C ARG A 90 -17.81 -5.93 9.94
N THR A 91 -16.65 -6.45 10.32
CA THR A 91 -16.47 -7.06 11.64
C THR A 91 -16.42 -5.98 12.72
N GLU A 92 -17.21 -6.16 13.77
CA GLU A 92 -17.19 -5.25 14.92
C GLU A 92 -15.77 -5.08 15.48
N ILE A 93 -15.35 -3.86 15.69
CA ILE A 93 -14.06 -3.55 16.29
C ILE A 93 -14.10 -3.87 17.78
N THR A 94 -13.16 -4.70 18.22
CA THR A 94 -13.03 -5.11 19.62
C THR A 94 -11.60 -4.90 20.11
N LEU A 95 -11.40 -4.89 21.42
CA LEU A 95 -10.04 -4.81 21.98
C LEU A 95 -9.15 -5.98 21.53
N PRO A 96 -9.61 -7.25 21.52
CA PRO A 96 -8.83 -8.34 20.93
C PRO A 96 -8.46 -8.11 19.45
N LEU A 97 -9.35 -7.54 18.64
CA LEU A 97 -9.07 -7.23 17.24
C LEU A 97 -7.99 -6.14 17.10
N LEU A 98 -8.07 -5.06 17.87
CA LEU A 98 -7.02 -4.02 17.88
C LEU A 98 -5.67 -4.57 18.36
N LYS A 99 -5.67 -5.44 19.36
CA LYS A 99 -4.46 -6.17 19.80
C LYS A 99 -3.92 -7.08 18.70
N ALA A 100 -4.78 -7.75 17.95
CA ALA A 100 -4.39 -8.58 16.80
C ALA A 100 -3.73 -7.73 15.68
N PHE A 101 -4.28 -6.56 15.36
CA PHE A 101 -3.64 -5.63 14.40
C PHE A 101 -2.26 -5.18 14.89
N SER A 102 -2.13 -4.79 16.16
CA SER A 102 -0.83 -4.43 16.73
C SER A 102 0.15 -5.60 16.70
N SER A 103 -0.31 -6.81 17.03
CA SER A 103 0.50 -8.02 16.92
C SER A 103 1.00 -8.29 15.49
N LEU A 104 0.17 -8.07 14.46
CA LEU A 104 0.59 -8.20 13.08
C LEU A 104 1.64 -7.14 12.70
N VAL A 105 1.43 -5.88 13.10
CA VAL A 105 2.34 -4.75 12.83
C VAL A 105 3.71 -4.92 13.50
N MET A 106 3.74 -5.55 14.69
CA MET A 106 4.95 -5.69 15.51
C MET A 106 5.50 -7.11 15.53
N ARG A 107 4.96 -8.02 14.74
CA ARG A 107 5.19 -9.48 14.82
C ARG A 107 6.66 -9.88 14.89
N ASN A 108 7.50 -9.30 14.05
CA ASN A 108 8.90 -9.69 13.93
C ASN A 108 9.87 -8.63 14.48
N ILE A 109 9.36 -7.47 14.92
CA ILE A 109 10.18 -6.35 15.40
C ILE A 109 9.82 -5.92 16.82
N GLY A 110 8.72 -6.44 17.38
CA GLY A 110 8.27 -6.14 18.75
C GLY A 110 9.16 -6.77 19.82
N ALA A 111 9.20 -6.11 20.98
CA ALA A 111 10.00 -6.51 22.14
C ALA A 111 9.12 -6.98 23.30
N LEU A 112 9.68 -7.87 24.13
CA LEU A 112 9.11 -8.27 25.41
C LEU A 112 9.62 -7.35 26.52
N TYR A 113 8.70 -6.74 27.25
CA TYR A 113 9.01 -5.85 28.38
C TYR A 113 8.66 -6.49 29.71
N ARG A 114 9.56 -6.31 30.69
CA ARG A 114 9.36 -6.70 32.09
C ARG A 114 9.33 -5.45 32.94
N THR A 115 8.21 -5.19 33.59
CA THR A 115 7.99 -4.00 34.42
C THR A 115 7.59 -4.39 35.84
N LEU A 116 7.51 -3.42 36.72
CA LEU A 116 7.00 -3.64 38.09
C LEU A 116 5.51 -4.04 38.11
N HIS A 117 4.78 -3.78 36.99
CA HIS A 117 3.36 -4.02 36.86
C HIS A 117 3.04 -5.33 36.09
N GLY A 118 4.05 -6.06 35.63
CA GLY A 118 3.93 -7.29 34.90
C GLY A 118 4.76 -7.31 33.60
N GLU A 119 4.57 -8.35 32.83
CA GLU A 119 5.18 -8.52 31.49
C GLU A 119 4.14 -8.18 30.42
N TYR A 120 4.59 -7.56 29.32
CA TYR A 120 3.80 -7.36 28.10
C TYR A 120 4.70 -7.49 26.87
N ASP A 121 4.13 -8.04 25.80
CA ASP A 121 4.84 -8.41 24.58
C ASP A 121 4.22 -7.65 23.38
N GLU A 122 4.99 -6.75 22.77
CA GLU A 122 4.54 -5.99 21.59
C GLU A 122 4.21 -6.92 20.42
N ALA A 123 4.98 -8.01 20.24
CA ALA A 123 4.72 -8.97 19.18
C ALA A 123 3.39 -9.73 19.37
N LYS A 124 2.80 -9.71 20.57
CA LYS A 124 1.46 -10.23 20.87
C LYS A 124 0.38 -9.15 20.86
N GLY A 125 0.77 -7.88 20.65
CA GLY A 125 -0.15 -6.75 20.69
C GLY A 125 -0.63 -6.40 22.09
N ASP A 126 0.13 -6.75 23.13
CA ASP A 126 -0.24 -6.43 24.51
C ASP A 126 -0.18 -4.91 24.75
N LEU A 127 -1.15 -4.41 25.50
CA LEU A 127 -1.15 -3.03 25.93
C LEU A 127 0.03 -2.78 26.88
N ARG A 128 0.63 -1.60 26.79
CA ARG A 128 1.74 -1.22 27.67
C ARG A 128 1.33 -1.16 29.14
N LEU A 129 2.21 -1.61 30.01
CA LEU A 129 2.09 -1.55 31.46
C LEU A 129 3.08 -0.55 32.09
N GLN A 130 3.49 0.46 31.31
CA GLN A 130 4.35 1.54 31.76
C GLN A 130 4.00 2.86 31.07
N ASN A 131 4.38 3.97 31.71
CA ASN A 131 4.22 5.29 31.09
C ASN A 131 5.29 5.51 30.01
N VAL A 132 4.88 6.10 28.91
CA VAL A 132 5.75 6.44 27.78
C VAL A 132 5.62 7.92 27.43
N SER A 133 6.63 8.48 26.80
CA SER A 133 6.65 9.87 26.32
C SER A 133 7.07 9.91 24.85
N ALA A 134 6.62 10.95 24.14
CA ALA A 134 6.90 11.11 22.71
C ALA A 134 8.42 11.26 22.44
N GLU A 135 9.15 11.90 23.36
CA GLU A 135 10.60 12.11 23.27
C GLU A 135 11.21 12.05 24.67
N ARG A 136 12.53 11.87 24.74
CA ARG A 136 13.27 11.89 26.00
C ARG A 136 13.15 13.27 26.68
N GLY A 137 12.32 13.37 27.72
CA GLY A 137 11.95 14.63 28.39
C GLY A 137 10.78 15.38 27.74
N GLY A 138 10.14 14.80 26.72
CA GLY A 138 8.94 15.34 26.08
C GLY A 138 7.64 15.07 26.86
N ARG A 139 6.49 15.43 26.24
CA ARG A 139 5.18 15.23 26.81
C ARG A 139 4.90 13.74 27.06
N SER A 140 4.45 13.42 28.27
CA SER A 140 4.00 12.07 28.59
C SER A 140 2.62 11.81 27.96
N TYR A 141 2.45 10.61 27.39
CA TYR A 141 1.15 10.11 26.99
C TYR A 141 0.31 9.77 28.22
N LEU A 142 -0.90 9.30 27.98
CA LEU A 142 -1.83 8.83 29.00
C LEU A 142 -1.15 7.85 29.95
N SER A 143 -1.46 7.89 31.26
CA SER A 143 -0.92 6.90 32.21
C SER A 143 -1.42 5.50 31.86
N TRP A 144 -0.58 4.50 32.05
CA TRP A 144 -0.83 3.13 31.58
C TRP A 144 -2.12 2.53 32.17
N GLU A 145 -2.51 2.87 33.39
CA GLU A 145 -3.75 2.39 34.05
C GLU A 145 -5.02 2.87 33.31
N LYS A 146 -4.92 3.98 32.58
CA LYS A 146 -6.02 4.56 31.81
C LYS A 146 -6.06 4.08 30.38
N VAL A 147 -5.04 3.34 29.90
CA VAL A 147 -4.95 2.92 28.50
C VAL A 147 -6.10 2.03 28.09
N GLU A 148 -6.32 0.93 28.81
CA GLU A 148 -7.38 -0.01 28.45
C GLU A 148 -8.79 0.61 28.52
N PRO A 149 -9.19 1.32 29.60
CA PRO A 149 -10.47 2.02 29.61
C PRO A 149 -10.66 3.00 28.45
N ARG A 150 -9.63 3.79 28.13
CA ARG A 150 -9.71 4.76 27.02
C ARG A 150 -9.73 4.11 25.66
N THR A 151 -9.06 2.98 25.50
CA THR A 151 -9.13 2.18 24.27
C THR A 151 -10.55 1.59 24.10
N ASN A 152 -11.20 1.15 25.17
CA ASN A 152 -12.58 0.69 25.11
C ASN A 152 -13.56 1.85 24.80
N ASP A 153 -13.36 3.03 25.36
CA ASP A 153 -14.14 4.24 25.00
C ASP A 153 -13.99 4.56 23.50
N PHE A 154 -12.76 4.47 22.97
CA PHE A 154 -12.49 4.66 21.55
C PHE A 154 -13.19 3.61 20.67
N ILE A 155 -13.15 2.34 21.06
CA ILE A 155 -13.80 1.23 20.35
C ILE A 155 -15.32 1.46 20.28
N ALA A 156 -15.94 1.81 21.40
CA ALA A 156 -17.37 2.10 21.45
C ALA A 156 -17.75 3.26 20.52
N TRP A 157 -16.98 4.35 20.56
CA TRP A 157 -17.15 5.48 19.66
C TRP A 157 -16.98 5.09 18.19
N LEU A 158 -15.97 4.30 17.86
CA LEU A 158 -15.71 3.90 16.48
C LEU A 158 -16.83 3.02 15.92
N ASN A 159 -17.28 2.00 16.67
CA ASN A 159 -18.39 1.14 16.27
C ASN A 159 -19.69 1.90 16.07
N GLU A 160 -19.98 2.91 16.93
CA GLU A 160 -21.14 3.79 16.73
C GLU A 160 -21.08 4.53 15.37
N ARG A 161 -19.88 4.97 14.94
CA ARG A 161 -19.69 5.61 13.63
C ARG A 161 -19.81 4.63 12.49
N LEU A 162 -19.16 3.48 12.60
CA LEU A 162 -19.19 2.43 11.58
C LEU A 162 -20.61 1.88 11.34
N ALA A 163 -21.44 1.78 12.37
CA ALA A 163 -22.82 1.35 12.23
C ALA A 163 -23.68 2.22 11.27
N ASN A 164 -23.26 3.45 11.00
CA ASN A 164 -23.94 4.39 10.12
C ASN A 164 -23.15 4.71 8.83
N ILE A 165 -22.07 4.01 8.56
CA ILE A 165 -21.11 4.39 7.52
C ILE A 165 -21.71 4.39 6.12
N ASP A 166 -22.66 3.50 5.82
CA ASP A 166 -23.36 3.43 4.52
C ASP A 166 -24.22 4.65 4.21
N SER A 167 -24.61 5.41 5.22
CA SER A 167 -25.40 6.62 5.05
C SER A 167 -24.58 7.89 4.99
N MET A 168 -23.26 7.78 5.15
CA MET A 168 -22.35 8.92 5.17
C MET A 168 -21.91 9.28 3.74
N ALA A 169 -21.76 10.58 3.48
CA ALA A 169 -21.07 11.06 2.29
C ALA A 169 -19.55 10.81 2.43
N ALA A 170 -18.84 10.67 1.31
CA ALA A 170 -17.40 10.39 1.30
C ALA A 170 -16.58 11.34 2.20
N PRO A 171 -16.78 12.68 2.22
CA PRO A 171 -16.07 13.57 3.13
C PRO A 171 -16.32 13.26 4.62
N ASP A 172 -17.52 12.79 4.99
CA ASP A 172 -17.83 12.45 6.38
C ASP A 172 -17.13 11.15 6.81
N ILE A 173 -16.98 10.19 5.88
CA ILE A 173 -16.20 8.96 6.09
C ILE A 173 -14.74 9.31 6.35
N TYR A 174 -14.16 10.21 5.56
CA TYR A 174 -12.79 10.67 5.78
C TYR A 174 -12.65 11.39 7.12
N ASP A 175 -13.59 12.24 7.52
CA ASP A 175 -13.57 12.90 8.81
C ASP A 175 -13.59 11.90 9.98
N VAL A 176 -14.43 10.86 9.91
CA VAL A 176 -14.46 9.78 10.90
C VAL A 176 -13.12 9.04 10.92
N SER A 177 -12.53 8.77 9.77
CA SER A 177 -11.26 8.06 9.66
C SER A 177 -10.09 8.84 10.26
N PHE A 178 -10.02 10.15 10.02
CA PHE A 178 -9.01 11.05 10.59
C PHE A 178 -9.16 11.19 12.11
N GLU A 179 -10.39 11.32 12.56
CA GLU A 179 -10.69 11.37 14.00
C GLU A 179 -10.33 10.04 14.68
N ALA A 180 -10.59 8.89 14.04
CA ALA A 180 -10.20 7.58 14.55
C ALA A 180 -8.67 7.47 14.71
N HIS A 181 -7.92 7.91 13.70
CA HIS A 181 -6.46 7.99 13.77
C HIS A 181 -6.00 8.85 14.96
N PHE A 182 -6.51 10.09 15.05
CA PHE A 182 -6.12 11.04 16.09
C PHE A 182 -6.39 10.51 17.50
N ARG A 183 -7.57 9.94 17.73
CA ARG A 183 -7.96 9.36 19.03
C ARG A 183 -7.04 8.21 19.42
N LEU A 184 -6.83 7.26 18.52
CA LEU A 184 -6.02 6.07 18.81
C LEU A 184 -4.56 6.42 19.08
N VAL A 185 -3.95 7.28 18.25
CA VAL A 185 -2.55 7.68 18.46
C VAL A 185 -2.37 8.54 19.71
N THR A 186 -3.41 9.27 20.14
CA THR A 186 -3.39 10.10 21.36
C THR A 186 -3.51 9.25 22.63
N ILE A 187 -4.29 8.15 22.60
CA ILE A 187 -4.34 7.15 23.69
C ILE A 187 -2.98 6.48 23.82
N HIS A 188 -2.34 6.17 22.69
CA HIS A 188 -1.03 5.54 22.61
C HIS A 188 -0.99 4.20 23.35
N PRO A 189 -1.77 3.20 22.91
CA PRO A 189 -2.01 1.97 23.70
C PRO A 189 -0.79 1.08 23.86
N TRP A 190 0.17 1.14 22.95
CA TRP A 190 1.35 0.29 22.89
C TRP A 190 2.64 1.07 23.19
N SER A 191 3.75 0.38 23.42
CA SER A 191 5.04 1.05 23.59
C SER A 191 5.62 1.48 22.24
N ASP A 192 5.39 0.69 21.17
CA ASP A 192 5.72 1.02 19.78
C ASP A 192 4.60 0.59 18.83
N GLY A 193 4.68 0.99 17.56
CA GLY A 193 3.71 0.66 16.50
C GLY A 193 2.44 1.50 16.49
N ASN A 194 2.24 2.42 17.43
CA ASN A 194 1.01 3.22 17.55
C ASN A 194 0.68 4.01 16.27
N GLY A 195 1.66 4.64 15.64
CA GLY A 195 1.46 5.37 14.39
C GLY A 195 1.00 4.46 13.25
N ARG A 196 1.64 3.31 13.07
CA ARG A 196 1.31 2.32 12.04
C ARG A 196 -0.09 1.75 12.24
N VAL A 197 -0.45 1.38 13.48
CA VAL A 197 -1.79 0.87 13.80
C VAL A 197 -2.85 1.96 13.65
N ALA A 198 -2.58 3.20 14.04
CA ALA A 198 -3.53 4.30 13.86
C ALA A 198 -3.79 4.61 12.38
N ARG A 199 -2.77 4.60 11.52
CA ARG A 199 -2.93 4.72 10.06
C ARG A 199 -3.65 3.52 9.45
N LEU A 200 -3.40 2.30 9.94
CA LEU A 200 -4.12 1.11 9.54
C LEU A 200 -5.63 1.21 9.87
N VAL A 201 -5.98 1.61 11.09
CA VAL A 201 -7.38 1.80 11.51
C VAL A 201 -8.06 2.92 10.73
N MET A 202 -7.36 4.01 10.44
CA MET A 202 -7.84 5.07 9.55
C MET A 202 -8.24 4.49 8.18
N ASN A 203 -7.34 3.73 7.57
CA ASN A 203 -7.59 3.15 6.25
C ASN A 203 -8.65 2.04 6.30
N LEU A 204 -8.78 1.30 7.41
CA LEU A 204 -9.86 0.35 7.61
C LEU A 204 -11.23 1.06 7.54
N VAL A 205 -11.40 2.20 8.21
CA VAL A 205 -12.64 3.00 8.13
C VAL A 205 -12.91 3.44 6.69
N GLN A 206 -11.88 3.87 5.97
CA GLN A 206 -12.00 4.27 4.56
C GLN A 206 -12.41 3.10 3.66
N MET A 207 -11.80 1.92 3.84
CA MET A 207 -12.16 0.70 3.12
C MET A 207 -13.59 0.24 3.41
N GLU A 208 -14.00 0.24 4.67
CA GLU A 208 -15.36 -0.14 5.09
C GLU A 208 -16.41 0.82 4.53
N GLY A 209 -16.09 2.13 4.47
CA GLY A 209 -16.91 3.16 3.86
C GLY A 209 -16.89 3.20 2.34
N GLY A 210 -16.09 2.33 1.69
CA GLY A 210 -16.00 2.26 0.23
C GLY A 210 -15.31 3.45 -0.42
N VAL A 211 -14.53 4.24 0.33
CA VAL A 211 -13.74 5.35 -0.20
C VAL A 211 -12.29 4.94 -0.38
N VAL A 212 -11.55 5.67 -1.22
CA VAL A 212 -10.14 5.37 -1.53
C VAL A 212 -9.28 5.53 -0.28
N PRO A 213 -8.59 4.48 0.19
CA PRO A 213 -7.63 4.61 1.29
C PRO A 213 -6.51 5.58 0.93
N MET A 214 -5.99 6.33 1.91
CA MET A 214 -4.96 7.31 1.65
C MET A 214 -3.61 6.98 2.31
N ALA A 215 -2.53 7.36 1.65
CA ALA A 215 -1.20 7.42 2.25
C ALA A 215 -0.99 8.77 2.95
N VAL A 216 -0.42 8.75 4.15
CA VAL A 216 0.24 9.94 4.71
C VAL A 216 1.65 9.98 4.14
N ARG A 217 1.97 11.00 3.34
CA ARG A 217 3.25 11.07 2.63
C ARG A 217 4.41 11.24 3.61
N SER A 218 5.44 10.43 3.42
CA SER A 218 6.61 10.42 4.31
C SER A 218 7.47 11.69 4.21
N ASP A 219 7.46 12.37 3.08
CA ASP A 219 8.11 13.68 2.89
C ASP A 219 7.40 14.81 3.67
N HIS A 220 6.13 14.63 4.05
CA HIS A 220 5.37 15.53 4.93
C HIS A 220 5.37 15.09 6.41
N LYS A 221 6.26 14.16 6.79
CA LYS A 221 6.36 13.64 8.16
C LYS A 221 6.44 14.75 9.22
N VAL A 222 7.21 15.79 8.98
CA VAL A 222 7.41 16.88 9.94
C VAL A 222 6.09 17.61 10.21
N GLN A 223 5.37 17.99 9.15
CA GLN A 223 4.09 18.69 9.22
C GLN A 223 3.02 17.80 9.87
N TYR A 224 3.01 16.50 9.53
CA TYR A 224 2.13 15.52 10.12
C TYR A 224 2.31 15.38 11.63
N ILE A 225 3.55 15.27 12.10
CA ILE A 225 3.85 15.16 13.54
C ILE A 225 3.53 16.49 14.26
N GLU A 226 3.79 17.64 13.62
CA GLU A 226 3.47 18.94 14.18
C GLU A 226 1.97 19.15 14.33
N ALA A 227 1.17 18.80 13.28
CA ALA A 227 -0.29 18.88 13.36
C ALA A 227 -0.88 17.97 14.45
N LEU A 228 -0.31 16.76 14.64
CA LEU A 228 -0.66 15.89 15.76
C LEU A 228 -0.37 16.52 17.11
N ARG A 229 0.85 17.04 17.28
CA ARG A 229 1.29 17.66 18.54
C ARG A 229 0.42 18.86 18.90
N GLU A 230 0.20 19.79 17.96
CA GLU A 230 -0.64 20.97 18.16
C GLU A 230 -2.08 20.59 18.54
N SER A 231 -2.66 19.59 17.87
CA SER A 231 -4.00 19.10 18.17
C SER A 231 -4.10 18.46 19.56
N GLN A 232 -3.09 17.68 19.94
CA GLN A 232 -3.04 17.07 21.28
C GLN A 232 -2.85 18.13 22.38
N GLU A 233 -2.11 19.19 22.14
CA GLU A 233 -1.93 20.31 23.06
C GLU A 233 -3.23 21.13 23.20
N ALA A 234 -3.94 21.37 22.10
CA ALA A 234 -5.20 22.07 22.08
C ALA A 234 -6.38 21.23 22.64
N GLY A 235 -6.23 19.90 22.72
CA GLY A 235 -7.28 18.98 23.13
C GLY A 235 -8.40 18.81 22.11
N THR A 236 -8.14 19.12 20.82
CA THR A 236 -9.07 19.01 19.70
C THR A 236 -8.36 18.43 18.47
N SER A 237 -9.08 17.66 17.65
CA SER A 237 -8.54 17.07 16.42
C SER A 237 -8.52 18.01 15.21
N GLU A 238 -9.08 19.22 15.32
CA GLU A 238 -9.36 20.10 14.18
C GLU A 238 -8.12 20.39 13.32
N ARG A 239 -6.99 20.73 13.92
CA ARG A 239 -5.75 21.02 13.19
C ARG A 239 -5.23 19.81 12.46
N PHE A 240 -5.26 18.65 13.13
CA PHE A 240 -4.82 17.38 12.53
C PHE A 240 -5.75 16.93 11.41
N CYS A 241 -7.06 16.91 11.63
CA CYS A 241 -8.03 16.55 10.59
C CYS A 241 -7.97 17.51 9.40
N GLY A 242 -7.72 18.80 9.65
CA GLY A 242 -7.48 19.77 8.57
C GLY A 242 -6.25 19.46 7.74
N PHE A 243 -5.14 19.10 8.38
CA PHE A 243 -3.91 18.65 7.69
C PHE A 243 -4.17 17.39 6.86
N MET A 244 -4.82 16.38 7.44
CA MET A 244 -5.12 15.13 6.74
C MET A 244 -6.04 15.33 5.53
N ALA A 245 -7.00 16.26 5.63
CA ALA A 245 -7.86 16.62 4.51
C ALA A 245 -7.08 17.31 3.39
N ASP A 246 -6.14 18.20 3.70
CA ASP A 246 -5.26 18.84 2.73
C ASP A 246 -4.35 17.80 2.05
N GLU A 247 -3.74 16.86 2.81
CA GLU A 247 -2.95 15.75 2.27
C GLU A 247 -3.75 14.89 1.28
N LEU A 248 -4.97 14.51 1.63
CA LEU A 248 -5.85 13.73 0.76
C LEU A 248 -6.17 14.48 -0.53
N ILE A 249 -6.56 15.77 -0.41
CA ILE A 249 -6.89 16.63 -1.54
C ILE A 249 -5.71 16.79 -2.48
N ASP A 250 -4.52 16.99 -1.93
CA ASP A 250 -3.30 17.16 -2.73
C ASP A 250 -2.90 15.86 -3.43
N ALA A 251 -2.99 14.72 -2.75
CA ALA A 251 -2.72 13.41 -3.34
C ALA A 251 -3.70 13.08 -4.49
N LEU A 252 -5.01 13.31 -4.28
CA LEU A 252 -6.01 13.09 -5.32
C LEU A 252 -5.83 14.07 -6.49
N SER A 253 -5.52 15.35 -6.22
CA SER A 253 -5.26 16.34 -7.28
C SER A 253 -4.10 15.91 -8.16
N GLN A 254 -2.97 15.48 -7.57
CA GLN A 254 -1.81 14.99 -8.30
C GLN A 254 -2.16 13.77 -9.16
N THR A 255 -2.87 12.80 -8.57
CA THR A 255 -3.29 11.58 -9.29
C THR A 255 -4.19 11.92 -10.48
N VAL A 256 -5.21 12.77 -10.30
CA VAL A 256 -6.12 13.19 -11.37
C VAL A 256 -5.36 13.93 -12.48
N GLU A 257 -4.51 14.90 -12.11
CA GLU A 257 -3.71 15.67 -13.07
C GLU A 257 -2.72 14.81 -13.88
N GLU A 258 -2.15 13.77 -13.27
CA GLU A 258 -1.28 12.80 -13.95
C GLU A 258 -2.07 12.01 -14.99
N TYR A 259 -3.27 11.54 -14.63
CA TYR A 259 -4.13 10.80 -15.54
C TYR A 259 -4.67 11.66 -16.68
N GLU A 260 -5.06 12.91 -16.42
CA GLU A 260 -5.50 13.85 -17.46
C GLU A 260 -4.37 14.16 -18.46
N ARG A 261 -3.16 14.42 -17.96
CA ARG A 261 -1.98 14.64 -18.81
C ARG A 261 -1.64 13.43 -19.67
N ASP A 262 -1.79 12.23 -19.17
CA ASP A 262 -1.52 11.01 -19.93
C ASP A 262 -2.63 10.75 -20.95
N ALA A 263 -3.88 11.11 -20.64
CA ALA A 263 -5.00 11.06 -21.58
C ALA A 263 -4.91 12.13 -22.67
N GLU A 264 -4.39 13.34 -22.35
CA GLU A 264 -4.17 14.42 -23.30
C GLU A 264 -2.88 14.28 -24.14
N ARG A 265 -1.98 13.42 -23.75
CA ARG A 265 -0.89 13.01 -24.64
C ARG A 265 -1.50 12.25 -25.79
N ASP A 266 -1.94 13.02 -26.78
CA ASP A 266 -2.16 12.56 -28.15
C ASP A 266 -0.84 11.95 -28.61
N VAL A 267 -0.71 10.67 -28.43
CA VAL A 267 0.46 9.92 -28.91
C VAL A 267 0.18 9.80 -30.40
N PRO A 268 0.91 10.53 -31.29
CA PRO A 268 0.56 10.62 -32.71
C PRO A 268 0.41 9.26 -33.42
N TRP A 269 0.92 8.19 -32.80
CA TRP A 269 0.80 6.81 -33.29
C TRP A 269 -0.45 6.04 -32.80
N LEU A 270 -1.32 6.63 -31.93
CA LEU A 270 -2.61 6.05 -31.56
C LEU A 270 -3.71 6.35 -32.60
N ASN A 271 -3.48 7.30 -33.50
CA ASN A 271 -4.42 7.68 -34.58
C ASN A 271 -4.22 6.88 -35.86
N ASP A 272 -3.25 5.98 -35.91
CA ASP A 272 -3.07 5.03 -37.00
C ASP A 272 -3.50 3.66 -36.48
N ASP A 273 -4.31 2.89 -37.21
CA ASP A 273 -4.89 1.57 -36.86
C ASP A 273 -3.84 0.48 -36.55
N GLY A 274 -2.75 0.82 -35.86
CA GLY A 274 -1.66 -0.01 -35.46
C GLY A 274 -1.71 -0.42 -33.98
N PRO A 275 -1.26 -1.63 -33.63
CA PRO A 275 -1.46 -2.23 -32.30
C PRO A 275 -0.63 -1.59 -31.19
N ASN A 276 -1.26 -1.31 -30.08
CA ASN A 276 -0.80 -1.08 -28.72
C ASN A 276 0.67 -0.68 -28.49
N VAL A 277 0.90 0.57 -28.09
CA VAL A 277 2.17 1.05 -27.52
C VAL A 277 2.25 0.65 -26.04
N PRO A 278 3.41 0.19 -25.52
CA PRO A 278 3.57 -0.10 -24.10
C PRO A 278 3.39 1.18 -23.27
N THR A 279 2.40 1.18 -22.37
CA THR A 279 2.29 2.20 -21.33
C THR A 279 3.50 2.08 -20.38
N PRO A 280 3.91 3.15 -19.67
CA PRO A 280 4.96 3.07 -18.63
C PRO A 280 4.74 1.95 -17.60
N GLN A 281 3.48 1.53 -17.39
CA GLN A 281 3.10 0.41 -16.55
C GLN A 281 3.58 -0.95 -17.08
N VAL A 282 3.69 -1.14 -18.40
CA VAL A 282 4.20 -2.40 -18.97
C VAL A 282 5.72 -2.50 -18.80
N THR A 283 6.43 -1.37 -18.89
CA THR A 283 7.88 -1.34 -18.66
C THR A 283 8.25 -1.56 -17.19
N SER A 284 7.44 -1.12 -16.23
CA SER A 284 7.66 -1.38 -14.79
C SER A 284 7.35 -2.83 -14.38
N GLN A 285 6.53 -3.55 -15.16
CA GLN A 285 6.20 -4.97 -14.94
C GLN A 285 7.21 -5.94 -15.58
N VAL A 286 8.15 -5.47 -16.38
CA VAL A 286 9.16 -6.30 -17.01
C VAL A 286 10.25 -6.66 -16.01
N THR A 287 10.09 -7.82 -15.35
CA THR A 287 11.12 -8.33 -14.44
C THR A 287 12.46 -8.50 -15.16
N PRO A 288 13.61 -8.47 -14.47
CA PRO A 288 14.92 -8.73 -15.08
C PRO A 288 14.96 -10.04 -15.88
N GLN A 289 14.20 -11.06 -15.43
CA GLN A 289 14.07 -12.35 -16.12
C GLN A 289 13.31 -12.20 -17.45
N VAL A 290 12.19 -11.49 -17.44
CA VAL A 290 11.40 -11.22 -18.65
C VAL A 290 12.23 -10.36 -19.60
N ARG A 291 12.91 -9.33 -19.14
CA ARG A 291 13.81 -8.50 -19.96
C ARG A 291 14.86 -9.33 -20.67
N ARG A 292 15.55 -10.23 -19.96
CA ARG A 292 16.52 -11.14 -20.55
C ARG A 292 15.90 -12.06 -21.60
N LEU A 293 14.66 -12.52 -21.38
CA LEU A 293 13.92 -13.33 -22.33
C LEU A 293 13.57 -12.54 -23.60
N LEU A 294 13.09 -11.30 -23.47
CA LEU A 294 12.77 -10.44 -24.63
C LEU A 294 14.03 -10.17 -25.46
N ALA A 295 15.13 -9.83 -24.81
CA ALA A 295 16.42 -9.62 -25.48
C ALA A 295 16.90 -10.88 -26.20
N ALA A 296 16.73 -12.07 -25.62
CA ALA A 296 17.12 -13.34 -26.24
C ALA A 296 16.23 -13.69 -27.44
N LEU A 297 14.93 -13.37 -27.38
CA LEU A 297 14.01 -13.58 -28.51
C LEU A 297 14.30 -12.61 -29.65
N GLY A 298 14.46 -11.31 -29.37
CA GLY A 298 14.63 -10.31 -30.42
C GLY A 298 13.55 -10.44 -31.49
N SER A 299 13.95 -10.52 -32.77
CA SER A 299 13.02 -10.75 -33.90
C SER A 299 12.88 -12.25 -34.30
N LYS A 300 13.32 -13.19 -33.45
CA LYS A 300 13.37 -14.61 -33.77
C LYS A 300 12.19 -15.39 -33.18
N GLU A 301 11.90 -16.53 -33.82
CA GLU A 301 11.02 -17.57 -33.27
C GLU A 301 11.89 -18.71 -32.73
N LEU A 302 11.86 -18.94 -31.41
CA LEU A 302 12.73 -19.91 -30.74
C LEU A 302 11.89 -20.89 -29.91
N ASP A 303 12.35 -22.13 -29.82
CA ASP A 303 11.77 -23.11 -28.92
C ASP A 303 12.22 -22.91 -27.46
N ALA A 304 11.57 -23.58 -26.52
CA ALA A 304 11.89 -23.47 -25.10
C ALA A 304 13.31 -23.98 -24.73
N ARG A 305 13.89 -24.87 -25.54
CA ARG A 305 15.23 -25.40 -25.30
C ARG A 305 16.30 -24.43 -25.80
N GLU A 306 16.09 -23.87 -26.98
CA GLU A 306 16.93 -22.81 -27.54
C GLU A 306 16.99 -21.60 -26.61
N LEU A 307 15.82 -21.11 -26.13
CA LEU A 307 15.76 -20.00 -25.22
C LEU A 307 16.49 -20.27 -23.89
N ARG A 308 16.29 -21.44 -23.30
CA ARG A 308 17.02 -21.80 -22.07
C ARG A 308 18.54 -21.84 -22.28
N SER A 309 18.97 -22.40 -23.39
CA SER A 309 20.39 -22.46 -23.73
C SER A 309 21.00 -21.07 -23.87
N MET A 310 20.33 -20.16 -24.57
CA MET A 310 20.75 -18.75 -24.71
C MET A 310 20.79 -17.98 -23.39
N LEU A 311 19.90 -18.31 -22.49
CA LEU A 311 19.83 -17.69 -21.16
C LEU A 311 20.76 -18.33 -20.12
N GLY A 312 21.44 -19.43 -20.47
CA GLY A 312 22.32 -20.16 -19.57
C GLY A 312 21.57 -20.87 -18.43
N LEU A 313 20.31 -21.28 -18.65
CA LEU A 313 19.45 -21.88 -17.62
C LEU A 313 19.40 -23.42 -17.77
N SER A 314 19.74 -24.11 -16.69
CA SER A 314 19.67 -25.59 -16.64
C SER A 314 18.25 -26.06 -16.23
N ASP A 315 17.58 -25.36 -15.31
CA ASP A 315 16.26 -25.78 -14.79
C ASP A 315 15.13 -25.36 -15.70
N ALA A 316 14.41 -26.35 -16.25
CA ALA A 316 13.28 -26.14 -17.14
C ALA A 316 12.00 -25.64 -16.42
N LYS A 317 11.86 -25.95 -15.13
CA LYS A 317 10.68 -25.55 -14.33
C LYS A 317 10.75 -24.05 -13.99
N SER A 318 11.87 -23.60 -13.49
CA SER A 318 12.11 -22.18 -13.19
C SER A 318 12.06 -21.32 -14.46
N PHE A 319 12.63 -21.79 -15.57
CA PHE A 319 12.52 -21.08 -16.84
C PHE A 319 11.07 -20.88 -17.28
N ARG A 320 10.25 -21.95 -17.22
CA ARG A 320 8.84 -21.84 -17.60
C ARG A 320 8.06 -20.90 -16.69
N GLN A 321 8.29 -20.92 -15.37
CA GLN A 321 7.53 -20.13 -14.40
C GLN A 321 7.98 -18.67 -14.33
N LEU A 322 9.30 -18.43 -14.28
CA LEU A 322 9.85 -17.10 -14.00
C LEU A 322 10.12 -16.26 -15.25
N TYR A 323 10.30 -16.91 -16.40
CA TYR A 323 10.59 -16.21 -17.64
C TYR A 323 9.42 -16.29 -18.62
N LEU A 324 9.09 -17.51 -19.07
CA LEU A 324 8.20 -17.70 -20.20
C LEU A 324 6.74 -17.40 -19.88
N ARG A 325 6.22 -17.99 -18.79
CA ARG A 325 4.82 -17.78 -18.39
C ARG A 325 4.52 -16.32 -18.08
N ARG A 326 5.40 -15.67 -17.34
CA ARG A 326 5.25 -14.23 -17.02
C ARG A 326 5.24 -13.34 -18.26
N ALA A 327 6.10 -13.64 -19.23
CA ALA A 327 6.12 -12.88 -20.47
C ALA A 327 4.86 -13.13 -21.34
N ILE A 328 4.31 -14.34 -21.31
CA ILE A 328 3.04 -14.67 -21.99
C ILE A 328 1.86 -14.01 -21.28
N ASP A 329 1.78 -14.13 -19.94
CA ASP A 329 0.71 -13.54 -19.13
C ASP A 329 0.70 -11.99 -19.24
N ALA A 330 1.88 -11.39 -19.42
CA ALA A 330 2.02 -9.95 -19.70
C ALA A 330 1.77 -9.57 -21.18
N GLY A 331 1.41 -10.51 -22.06
CA GLY A 331 1.17 -10.27 -23.48
C GLY A 331 2.40 -9.85 -24.29
N LEU A 332 3.63 -10.06 -23.76
CA LEU A 332 4.89 -9.66 -24.40
C LEU A 332 5.44 -10.74 -25.32
N VAL A 333 5.07 -12.00 -25.06
CA VAL A 333 5.49 -13.17 -25.82
C VAL A 333 4.25 -13.99 -26.17
N GLU A 334 4.19 -14.52 -27.37
CA GLU A 334 3.11 -15.41 -27.81
C GLU A 334 3.65 -16.77 -28.26
N MET A 335 2.75 -17.75 -28.17
CA MET A 335 2.96 -19.10 -28.67
C MET A 335 2.60 -19.18 -30.16
N THR A 336 3.44 -19.80 -30.99
CA THR A 336 3.14 -19.98 -32.42
C THR A 336 2.05 -21.02 -32.68
N ILE A 337 1.78 -21.91 -31.71
CA ILE A 337 0.72 -22.94 -31.79
C ILE A 337 -0.08 -22.90 -30.47
N PRO A 338 -0.92 -21.86 -30.24
CA PRO A 338 -1.62 -21.67 -28.97
C PRO A 338 -2.61 -22.82 -28.65
N ASP A 339 -3.25 -23.39 -29.65
CA ASP A 339 -4.21 -24.50 -29.50
C ASP A 339 -3.55 -25.81 -29.04
N LYS A 340 -2.23 -25.94 -29.19
CA LYS A 340 -1.46 -27.11 -28.78
C LYS A 340 -0.20 -26.71 -27.99
N PRO A 341 -0.34 -26.18 -26.78
CA PRO A 341 0.77 -25.59 -26.01
C PRO A 341 1.87 -26.60 -25.64
N ARG A 342 1.59 -27.91 -25.71
CA ARG A 342 2.55 -29.00 -25.46
C ARG A 342 3.14 -29.62 -26.74
N SER A 343 2.90 -29.01 -27.90
CA SER A 343 3.44 -29.46 -29.17
C SER A 343 4.98 -29.47 -29.14
N ARG A 344 5.57 -30.50 -29.73
CA ARG A 344 7.05 -30.55 -29.95
C ARG A 344 7.56 -29.38 -30.80
N ASN A 345 6.71 -28.87 -31.69
CA ASN A 345 7.02 -27.79 -32.62
C ASN A 345 6.61 -26.41 -32.07
N GLN A 346 6.24 -26.33 -30.77
CA GLN A 346 5.91 -25.06 -30.14
C GLN A 346 7.11 -24.13 -30.14
N ARG A 347 6.95 -22.95 -30.72
CA ARG A 347 7.91 -21.84 -30.68
C ARG A 347 7.28 -20.63 -30.00
N TYR A 348 8.12 -19.70 -29.64
CA TYR A 348 7.77 -18.46 -28.96
C TYR A 348 8.36 -17.30 -29.72
N ARG A 349 7.62 -16.20 -29.83
CA ARG A 349 8.07 -14.95 -30.45
C ARG A 349 7.55 -13.77 -29.68
N LEU A 350 8.16 -12.60 -29.90
CA LEU A 350 7.63 -11.35 -29.34
C LEU A 350 6.32 -11.01 -30.03
N THR A 351 5.35 -10.53 -29.22
CA THR A 351 4.18 -9.82 -29.74
C THR A 351 4.58 -8.43 -30.24
N GLY A 352 3.69 -7.71 -30.91
CA GLY A 352 3.93 -6.29 -31.24
C GLY A 352 4.26 -5.44 -30.02
N LEU A 353 3.61 -5.74 -28.88
CA LEU A 353 3.89 -5.12 -27.59
C LEU A 353 5.29 -5.51 -27.07
N GLY A 354 5.64 -6.79 -27.15
CA GLY A 354 6.95 -7.29 -26.73
C GLY A 354 8.12 -6.71 -27.53
N MET A 355 7.95 -6.48 -28.84
CA MET A 355 8.98 -5.84 -29.68
C MET A 355 9.25 -4.40 -29.23
N LYS A 356 8.19 -3.63 -29.01
CA LYS A 356 8.29 -2.23 -28.56
C LYS A 356 8.93 -2.12 -27.16
N VAL A 357 8.54 -2.99 -26.23
CA VAL A 357 9.17 -3.05 -24.91
C VAL A 357 10.65 -3.41 -25.02
N ASN A 358 11.01 -4.35 -25.87
CA ASN A 358 12.40 -4.75 -26.07
C ASN A 358 13.26 -3.62 -26.66
N GLU A 359 12.72 -2.84 -27.59
CA GLU A 359 13.37 -1.64 -28.16
C GLU A 359 13.58 -0.53 -27.12
N THR A 360 12.63 -0.37 -26.19
CA THR A 360 12.70 0.67 -25.13
C THR A 360 13.71 0.28 -24.02
N LEU A 361 14.01 -1.00 -23.86
CA LEU A 361 14.85 -1.54 -22.79
C LEU A 361 16.30 -1.83 -23.24
N GLY A 362 16.57 -1.79 -24.54
CA GLY A 362 17.90 -1.94 -25.15
C GLY A 362 18.56 -0.60 -25.38
#